data_8fb3a63fad5d745d9bc3d8ce57f6ba00
#
_entry.id   8fb3a63fad5d745d9bc3d8ce57f6ba00
#
_cell.length_a   1.000
_cell.length_b   1.000
_cell.length_c   1.000
_cell.angle_alpha   90.00
_cell.angle_beta   90.00
_cell.angle_gamma   90.00
#
_symmetry.space_group_name_H-M   'P 1'
#
loop_
_entity.id
_entity.type
_entity.pdbx_description
1 polymer ?
#
loop_
_entity_poly.entity_id
_entity_poly.type
_entity_poly.pdbx_seq_one_letter_code
_entity_poly.pdbx_strand_id
1 'polypeptide(L)'
;MTPAPAEEFALRLHKVSKSFGGVQALNQVDFEVRAGEVHCLAGENGCGKSTLIKVVTGVHQPEQAGLIELFGEAVERITPVQARQRGVSVIWQDLALFPHMSVAENIAFDDLVGLRPQSVRYREMVERSGEVLSRLGVNMDLAAPL
;
A
#
# COMPACT_ATOMS: atom_id res chain seq x y z
N MET A 1 -0.19 -3.43 33.39
CA MET A 1 -0.86 -2.92 32.18
C MET A 1 -0.96 -4.11 31.24
N THR A 2 -2.14 -4.71 31.14
CA THR A 2 -2.40 -5.82 30.21
C THR A 2 -2.29 -5.23 28.79
N PRO A 3 -1.48 -5.80 27.88
CA PRO A 3 -1.49 -5.33 26.51
C PRO A 3 -2.91 -5.46 25.97
N ALA A 4 -3.37 -4.43 25.25
CA ALA A 4 -4.63 -4.50 24.54
C ALA A 4 -4.62 -5.75 23.66
N PRO A 5 -5.77 -6.45 23.49
CA PRO A 5 -5.81 -7.61 22.62
C PRO A 5 -5.30 -7.18 21.24
N ALA A 6 -4.29 -7.90 20.74
CA ALA A 6 -3.80 -7.70 19.38
C ALA A 6 -5.02 -7.76 18.46
N GLU A 7 -5.18 -6.75 17.62
CA GLU A 7 -6.29 -6.69 16.69
C GLU A 7 -6.32 -7.98 15.89
N GLU A 8 -7.41 -8.71 15.97
CA GLU A 8 -7.52 -10.05 15.39
C GLU A 8 -7.35 -10.00 13.87
N PHE A 9 -7.77 -8.88 13.24
CA PHE A 9 -7.73 -8.69 11.80
C PHE A 9 -6.91 -7.45 11.41
N ALA A 10 -5.97 -7.65 10.49
CA ALA A 10 -5.24 -6.57 9.85
C ALA A 10 -6.07 -5.90 8.75
N LEU A 11 -6.94 -6.66 8.08
CA LEU A 11 -7.85 -6.19 7.04
C LEU A 11 -9.17 -6.93 7.12
N ARG A 12 -10.27 -6.20 7.04
CA ARG A 12 -11.60 -6.76 6.83
C ARG A 12 -12.36 -5.95 5.79
N LEU A 13 -12.97 -6.63 4.86
CA LEU A 13 -13.91 -6.08 3.88
C LEU A 13 -15.27 -6.70 4.10
N HIS A 14 -16.31 -5.89 4.10
CA HIS A 14 -17.69 -6.37 4.21
C HIS A 14 -18.52 -5.80 3.08
N LYS A 15 -19.10 -6.69 2.28
CA LYS A 15 -19.98 -6.40 1.12
C LYS A 15 -19.40 -5.35 0.16
N VAL A 16 -18.11 -5.41 -0.06
CA VAL A 16 -17.42 -4.47 -0.95
C VAL A 16 -17.77 -4.76 -2.40
N SER A 17 -18.28 -3.75 -3.09
CA SER A 17 -18.61 -3.80 -4.51
C SER A 17 -17.84 -2.75 -5.29
N LYS A 18 -17.55 -3.05 -6.56
CA LYS A 18 -16.91 -2.13 -7.50
C LYS A 18 -17.27 -2.46 -8.94
N SER A 19 -17.75 -1.46 -9.67
CA SER A 19 -18.07 -1.57 -11.10
C SER A 19 -17.26 -0.56 -11.91
N PHE A 20 -17.02 -0.89 -13.17
CA PHE A 20 -16.37 -0.05 -14.16
C PHE A 20 -17.14 -0.14 -15.48
N GLY A 21 -17.70 0.98 -15.97
CA GLY A 21 -18.37 1.03 -17.26
C GLY A 21 -19.45 -0.05 -17.47
N GLY A 22 -20.18 -0.39 -16.39
CA GLY A 22 -21.23 -1.42 -16.41
C GLY A 22 -20.73 -2.86 -16.15
N VAL A 23 -19.42 -3.08 -16.05
CA VAL A 23 -18.85 -4.39 -15.66
C VAL A 23 -18.61 -4.41 -14.15
N GLN A 24 -19.24 -5.34 -13.46
CA GLN A 24 -19.07 -5.54 -12.03
C GLN A 24 -17.80 -6.34 -11.77
N ALA A 25 -16.76 -5.66 -11.27
CA ALA A 25 -15.46 -6.27 -10.96
C ALA A 25 -15.41 -6.89 -9.56
N LEU A 26 -16.15 -6.32 -8.60
CA LEU A 26 -16.36 -6.87 -7.26
C LEU A 26 -17.87 -6.81 -6.95
N ASN A 27 -18.42 -7.89 -6.43
CA ASN A 27 -19.84 -7.99 -6.08
C ASN A 27 -20.00 -8.47 -4.65
N GLN A 28 -20.31 -7.55 -3.73
CA GLN A 28 -20.54 -7.82 -2.31
C GLN A 28 -19.48 -8.75 -1.70
N VAL A 29 -18.21 -8.44 -1.92
CA VAL A 29 -17.10 -9.26 -1.47
C VAL A 29 -16.88 -9.08 0.02
N ASP A 30 -16.89 -10.19 0.76
CA ASP A 30 -16.40 -10.30 2.13
C ASP A 30 -15.00 -10.92 2.08
N PHE A 31 -14.03 -10.31 2.79
CA PHE A 31 -12.65 -10.75 2.79
C PHE A 31 -11.97 -10.35 4.10
N GLU A 32 -11.18 -11.24 4.68
CA GLU A 32 -10.53 -11.03 5.96
C GLU A 32 -9.08 -11.51 5.90
N VAL A 33 -8.17 -10.75 6.52
CA VAL A 33 -6.78 -11.14 6.75
C VAL A 33 -6.45 -10.90 8.21
N ARG A 34 -5.98 -11.92 8.91
CA ARG A 34 -5.60 -11.81 10.32
C ARG A 34 -4.22 -11.19 10.48
N ALA A 35 -3.99 -10.59 11.64
CA ALA A 35 -2.66 -10.09 11.97
C ALA A 35 -1.63 -11.24 12.00
N GLY A 36 -0.49 -11.03 11.33
CA GLY A 36 0.58 -12.05 11.22
C GLY A 36 0.29 -13.20 10.25
N GLU A 37 -0.82 -13.15 9.50
CA GLU A 37 -1.20 -14.16 8.52
C GLU A 37 -0.55 -13.89 7.15
N VAL A 38 -0.15 -14.98 6.47
CA VAL A 38 0.17 -14.96 5.04
C VAL A 38 -1.05 -15.46 4.28
N HIS A 39 -1.75 -14.56 3.60
CA HIS A 39 -2.97 -14.85 2.87
C HIS A 39 -2.75 -14.83 1.36
N CYS A 40 -3.08 -15.94 0.67
CA CYS A 40 -2.92 -16.05 -0.78
C CYS A 40 -4.25 -15.82 -1.50
N LEU A 41 -4.31 -14.79 -2.35
CA LEU A 41 -5.47 -14.49 -3.19
C LEU A 41 -5.30 -15.15 -4.57
N ALA A 42 -5.89 -16.32 -4.76
CA ALA A 42 -5.84 -17.09 -5.99
C ALA A 42 -7.13 -16.96 -6.82
N GLY A 43 -7.04 -17.13 -8.13
CA GLY A 43 -8.17 -17.08 -9.05
C GLY A 43 -7.74 -16.78 -10.50
N GLU A 44 -8.66 -16.93 -11.43
CA GLU A 44 -8.44 -16.68 -12.86
C GLU A 44 -8.15 -15.20 -13.17
N ASN A 45 -7.64 -14.93 -14.37
CA ASN A 45 -7.45 -13.56 -14.84
C ASN A 45 -8.83 -12.88 -15.02
N GLY A 46 -8.94 -11.64 -14.55
CA GLY A 46 -10.20 -10.89 -14.64
C GLY A 46 -11.19 -11.14 -13.49
N CYS A 47 -10.95 -12.05 -12.54
CA CYS A 47 -11.88 -12.33 -11.44
C CYS A 47 -11.89 -11.27 -10.31
N GLY A 48 -11.24 -10.10 -10.51
CA GLY A 48 -11.32 -8.98 -9.55
C GLY A 48 -10.17 -8.85 -8.55
N LYS A 49 -9.15 -9.76 -8.53
CA LYS A 49 -8.01 -9.70 -7.58
C LYS A 49 -7.33 -8.33 -7.56
N SER A 50 -6.91 -7.84 -8.72
CA SER A 50 -6.25 -6.53 -8.82
C SER A 50 -7.16 -5.38 -8.43
N THR A 51 -8.47 -5.52 -8.66
CA THR A 51 -9.46 -4.52 -8.23
C THR A 51 -9.58 -4.51 -6.71
N LEU A 52 -9.59 -5.68 -6.07
CA LEU A 52 -9.61 -5.80 -4.62
C LEU A 52 -8.39 -5.12 -3.99
N ILE A 53 -7.18 -5.43 -4.49
CA ILE A 53 -5.95 -4.78 -4.02
C ILE A 53 -6.01 -3.26 -4.22
N LYS A 54 -6.48 -2.77 -5.38
CA LYS A 54 -6.62 -1.33 -5.65
C LYS A 54 -7.65 -0.65 -4.76
N VAL A 55 -8.69 -1.37 -4.30
CA VAL A 55 -9.65 -0.86 -3.32
C VAL A 55 -9.00 -0.75 -1.95
N VAL A 56 -8.33 -1.80 -1.48
CA VAL A 56 -7.64 -1.81 -0.17
C VAL A 56 -6.54 -0.75 -0.10
N THR A 57 -5.81 -0.53 -1.20
CA THR A 57 -4.75 0.48 -1.27
C THR A 57 -5.25 1.89 -1.56
N GLY A 58 -6.57 2.09 -1.71
CA GLY A 58 -7.18 3.41 -1.90
C GLY A 58 -7.06 3.98 -3.32
N VAL A 59 -6.54 3.21 -4.29
CA VAL A 59 -6.49 3.60 -5.71
C VAL A 59 -7.89 3.67 -6.32
N HIS A 60 -8.77 2.75 -5.90
CA HIS A 60 -10.18 2.76 -6.24
C HIS A 60 -11.04 2.89 -5.00
N GLN A 61 -12.09 3.70 -5.08
CA GLN A 61 -13.08 3.78 -4.01
C GLN A 61 -14.13 2.67 -4.19
N PRO A 62 -14.56 1.98 -3.13
CA PRO A 62 -15.69 1.07 -3.18
C PRO A 62 -16.99 1.82 -3.47
N GLU A 63 -18.03 1.09 -3.84
CA GLU A 63 -19.40 1.61 -3.87
C GLU A 63 -19.92 1.80 -2.44
N GLN A 64 -20.94 2.67 -2.27
CA GLN A 64 -21.35 3.19 -0.96
C GLN A 64 -21.79 2.16 0.10
N ALA A 65 -22.09 0.93 -0.28
CA ALA A 65 -22.57 -0.11 0.63
C ALA A 65 -21.47 -0.97 1.28
N GLY A 66 -20.22 -0.80 0.90
CA GLY A 66 -19.10 -1.61 1.39
C GLY A 66 -18.37 -0.96 2.56
N LEU A 67 -17.98 -1.76 3.55
CA LEU A 67 -17.14 -1.35 4.67
C LEU A 67 -15.74 -1.91 4.51
N ILE A 68 -14.74 -1.07 4.75
CA ILE A 68 -13.33 -1.45 4.86
C ILE A 68 -12.90 -1.18 6.30
N GLU A 69 -12.29 -2.18 6.94
CA GLU A 69 -11.61 -2.01 8.22
C GLU A 69 -10.13 -2.32 8.05
N LEU A 70 -9.28 -1.41 8.53
CA LEU A 70 -7.84 -1.59 8.59
C LEU A 70 -7.39 -1.53 10.05
N PHE A 71 -6.80 -2.61 10.55
CA PHE A 71 -6.34 -2.72 11.93
C PHE A 71 -7.41 -2.32 12.95
N GLY A 72 -8.66 -2.78 12.74
CA GLY A 72 -9.81 -2.51 13.61
C GLY A 72 -10.48 -1.14 13.40
N GLU A 73 -9.92 -0.27 12.56
CA GLU A 73 -10.52 1.03 12.24
C GLU A 73 -11.35 0.97 10.96
N ALA A 74 -12.63 1.34 11.06
CA ALA A 74 -13.50 1.48 9.89
C ALA A 74 -13.11 2.67 9.03
N VAL A 75 -13.02 2.47 7.72
CA VAL A 75 -12.63 3.49 6.75
C VAL A 75 -13.66 3.56 5.64
N GLU A 76 -14.42 4.64 5.56
CA GLU A 76 -15.41 4.85 4.50
C GLU A 76 -14.77 5.13 3.13
N ARG A 77 -13.74 5.94 3.14
CA ARG A 77 -12.95 6.30 1.95
C ARG A 77 -11.48 6.37 2.33
N ILE A 78 -10.66 5.72 1.55
CA ILE A 78 -9.22 5.71 1.78
C ILE A 78 -8.50 6.19 0.53
N THR A 79 -7.54 7.09 0.70
CA THR A 79 -6.59 7.47 -0.35
C THR A 79 -5.32 6.64 -0.24
N PRO A 80 -4.50 6.53 -1.30
CA PRO A 80 -3.23 5.79 -1.21
C PRO A 80 -2.30 6.31 -0.09
N VAL A 81 -2.29 7.61 0.14
CA VAL A 81 -1.51 8.24 1.23
C VAL A 81 -2.02 7.79 2.60
N GLN A 82 -3.35 7.79 2.79
CA GLN A 82 -3.96 7.35 4.05
C GLN A 82 -3.80 5.83 4.28
N ALA A 83 -3.88 5.01 3.22
CA ALA A 83 -3.63 3.58 3.31
C ALA A 83 -2.20 3.31 3.80
N ARG A 84 -1.21 3.99 3.21
CA ARG A 84 0.19 3.90 3.62
C ARG A 84 0.42 4.36 5.07
N GLN A 85 -0.18 5.48 5.48
CA GLN A 85 -0.10 5.97 6.85
C GLN A 85 -0.65 4.97 7.89
N ARG A 86 -1.58 4.11 7.47
CA ARG A 86 -2.14 3.00 8.27
C ARG A 86 -1.35 1.69 8.14
N GLY A 87 -0.18 1.71 7.47
CA GLY A 87 0.69 0.55 7.36
C GLY A 87 0.38 -0.37 6.17
N VAL A 88 -0.52 0.00 5.26
CA VAL A 88 -0.76 -0.75 4.02
C VAL A 88 0.31 -0.39 3.00
N SER A 89 1.13 -1.36 2.61
CA SER A 89 2.10 -1.24 1.52
C SER A 89 1.77 -2.21 0.40
N VAL A 90 2.09 -1.86 -0.84
CA VAL A 90 1.86 -2.70 -2.01
C VAL A 90 3.07 -2.70 -2.92
N ILE A 91 3.41 -3.88 -3.41
CA ILE A 91 4.41 -4.06 -4.48
C ILE A 91 3.63 -4.31 -5.76
N TRP A 92 3.73 -3.39 -6.69
CA TRP A 92 3.09 -3.51 -8.00
C TRP A 92 3.93 -4.38 -8.93
N GLN A 93 3.28 -5.04 -9.88
CA GLN A 93 3.94 -5.86 -10.88
C GLN A 93 4.88 -5.04 -11.79
N ASP A 94 4.48 -3.81 -12.12
CA ASP A 94 5.34 -2.83 -12.77
C ASP A 94 6.22 -2.17 -11.71
N LEU A 95 7.52 -2.18 -11.91
CA LEU A 95 8.50 -1.74 -10.92
C LEU A 95 8.41 -0.25 -10.56
N ALA A 96 7.67 0.55 -11.34
CA ALA A 96 7.45 1.98 -11.10
C ALA A 96 8.73 2.76 -10.72
N LEU A 97 9.86 2.39 -11.35
CA LEU A 97 11.15 3.04 -11.13
C LEU A 97 11.30 4.25 -12.05
N PHE A 98 12.00 5.25 -11.57
CA PHE A 98 12.34 6.46 -12.31
C PHE A 98 13.80 6.41 -12.78
N PRO A 99 14.07 6.02 -14.06
CA PRO A 99 15.45 5.76 -14.54
C PRO A 99 16.36 7.00 -14.51
N HIS A 100 15.76 8.20 -14.48
CA HIS A 100 16.52 9.45 -14.44
C HIS A 100 16.81 9.96 -13.03
N MET A 101 16.29 9.26 -12.02
CA MET A 101 16.51 9.56 -10.62
C MET A 101 17.57 8.60 -10.05
N SER A 102 18.32 9.08 -9.06
CA SER A 102 19.28 8.24 -8.34
C SER A 102 18.58 7.13 -7.53
N VAL A 103 19.36 6.15 -7.11
CA VAL A 103 18.89 5.09 -6.21
C VAL A 103 18.26 5.69 -4.95
N ALA A 104 18.92 6.68 -4.33
CA ALA A 104 18.39 7.35 -3.15
C ALA A 104 17.05 8.04 -3.40
N GLU A 105 16.91 8.74 -4.53
CA GLU A 105 15.65 9.42 -4.90
C GLU A 105 14.53 8.43 -5.18
N ASN A 106 14.81 7.31 -5.83
CA ASN A 106 13.83 6.26 -6.06
C ASN A 106 13.34 5.62 -4.75
N ILE A 107 14.25 5.34 -3.80
CA ILE A 107 13.89 4.78 -2.48
C ILE A 107 13.06 5.77 -1.66
N ALA A 108 13.43 7.05 -1.70
CA ALA A 108 12.77 8.11 -0.93
C ALA A 108 11.61 8.78 -1.68
N PHE A 109 11.24 8.30 -2.88
CA PHE A 109 10.24 8.97 -3.73
C PHE A 109 8.94 9.24 -3.02
N ASP A 110 8.47 8.30 -2.26
CA ASP A 110 7.23 8.42 -1.48
C ASP A 110 7.30 9.52 -0.41
N ASP A 111 8.46 9.70 0.20
CA ASP A 111 8.69 10.78 1.17
C ASP A 111 8.74 12.14 0.46
N LEU A 112 9.29 12.18 -0.76
CA LEU A 112 9.36 13.39 -1.59
C LEU A 112 7.96 13.87 -2.01
N VAL A 113 7.07 12.96 -2.39
CA VAL A 113 5.71 13.30 -2.84
C VAL A 113 4.81 13.75 -1.68
N GLY A 114 5.04 13.24 -0.47
CA GLY A 114 4.24 13.56 0.72
C GLY A 114 4.65 14.85 1.44
N LEU A 115 5.83 15.39 1.16
CA LEU A 115 6.38 16.56 1.83
C LEU A 115 6.35 17.81 0.91
N ARG A 116 6.22 18.99 1.52
CA ARG A 116 6.44 20.24 0.78
C ARG A 116 7.87 20.24 0.21
N PRO A 117 8.10 20.56 -1.09
CA PRO A 117 9.39 20.41 -1.77
C PRO A 117 10.58 21.14 -1.13
N GLN A 118 10.34 22.01 -0.17
CA GLN A 118 11.35 22.87 0.47
C GLN A 118 12.04 22.25 1.70
N SER A 119 11.66 21.04 2.15
CA SER A 119 12.12 20.52 3.44
C SER A 119 12.94 19.22 3.41
N VAL A 120 13.06 18.55 2.25
CA VAL A 120 13.88 17.33 2.20
C VAL A 120 15.34 17.72 1.93
N ARG A 121 16.17 17.60 2.96
CA ARG A 121 17.62 17.75 2.79
C ARG A 121 18.15 16.50 2.08
N TYR A 122 18.79 16.67 0.93
CA TYR A 122 19.37 15.57 0.15
C TYR A 122 20.18 14.61 1.02
N ARG A 123 20.93 15.15 1.98
CA ARG A 123 21.71 14.34 2.91
C ARG A 123 20.85 13.40 3.77
N GLU A 124 19.74 13.88 4.31
CA GLU A 124 18.82 13.04 5.11
C GLU A 124 18.19 11.95 4.26
N MET A 125 17.86 12.26 3.01
CA MET A 125 17.36 11.28 2.04
C MET A 125 18.36 10.17 1.78
N VAL A 126 19.63 10.51 1.51
CA VAL A 126 20.71 9.56 1.26
C VAL A 126 20.96 8.70 2.51
N GLU A 127 21.01 9.29 3.71
CA GLU A 127 21.19 8.56 4.97
C GLU A 127 20.07 7.53 5.20
N ARG A 128 18.81 7.92 5.07
CA ARG A 128 17.65 7.01 5.20
C ARG A 128 17.65 5.90 4.15
N SER A 129 17.93 6.22 2.90
CA SER A 129 18.02 5.22 1.83
C SER A 129 19.13 4.22 2.10
N GLY A 130 20.27 4.66 2.62
CA GLY A 130 21.36 3.81 3.04
C GLY A 130 20.99 2.86 4.19
N GLU A 131 20.23 3.34 5.18
CA GLU A 131 19.69 2.50 6.26
C GLU A 131 18.76 1.41 5.74
N VAL A 132 17.88 1.75 4.79
CA VAL A 132 16.95 0.77 4.17
C VAL A 132 17.73 -0.32 3.44
N LEU A 133 18.70 0.05 2.59
CA LEU A 133 19.52 -0.92 1.87
C LEU A 133 20.36 -1.78 2.82
N SER A 134 20.92 -1.19 3.87
CA SER A 134 21.69 -1.93 4.89
C SER A 134 20.84 -2.98 5.60
N ARG A 135 19.58 -2.67 5.97
CA ARG A 135 18.65 -3.64 6.56
C ARG A 135 18.32 -4.81 5.63
N LEU A 136 18.34 -4.56 4.32
CA LEU A 136 18.10 -5.58 3.29
C LEU A 136 19.39 -6.34 2.93
N GLY A 137 20.56 -5.97 3.48
CA GLY A 137 21.85 -6.55 3.14
C GLY A 137 22.30 -6.21 1.71
N VAL A 138 21.77 -5.12 1.14
CA VAL A 138 22.08 -4.67 -0.22
C VAL A 138 23.10 -3.53 -0.17
N ASN A 139 24.13 -3.61 -1.00
CA ASN A 139 25.14 -2.56 -1.16
C ASN A 139 25.04 -1.99 -2.58
N MET A 140 24.64 -0.73 -2.69
CA MET A 140 24.50 0.00 -3.95
C MET A 140 25.02 1.41 -3.81
N ASP A 141 25.51 2.00 -4.92
CA ASP A 141 25.81 3.43 -4.97
C ASP A 141 24.51 4.23 -5.00
N LEU A 142 24.24 4.93 -3.89
CA LEU A 142 23.03 5.72 -3.72
C LEU A 142 22.91 6.90 -4.68
N ALA A 143 24.01 7.38 -5.24
CA ALA A 143 24.05 8.49 -6.19
C ALA A 143 23.94 8.02 -7.66
N ALA A 144 24.11 6.73 -7.93
CA ALA A 144 23.98 6.21 -9.28
C ALA A 144 22.54 6.36 -9.81
N PRO A 145 22.33 6.69 -11.08
CA PRO A 145 21.03 6.58 -11.74
C PRO A 145 20.64 5.10 -11.85
N LEU A 146 19.35 4.85 -11.89
CA LEU A 146 18.78 3.50 -12.11
C LEU A 146 18.77 3.13 -13.59
#